data_6f3c3578501a008ee846f016c3f897c5
#
_entry.id   6f3c3578501a008ee846f016c3f897c5
#
_cell.length_a   1.000
_cell.length_b   1.000
_cell.length_c   1.000
_cell.angle_alpha   90.00
_cell.angle_beta   90.00
_cell.angle_gamma   90.00
#
_symmetry.space_group_name_H-M   'P 1'
#
loop_
_entity.id
_entity.type
_entity.pdbx_description
1 polymer ?
#
loop_
_entity_poly.entity_id
_entity_poly.type
_entity_poly.pdbx_seq_one_letter_code
_entity_poly.pdbx_strand_id
1 'polypeptide(L)'
;MRKKISYSALLLVSIMLIGGLFYSLPFYVSKPGMAKELAPIIKVENGYKEDGDFMLTTIRMGRANIYSYLSAKVKKYEEVYPLHAILNEQETEEEYNVRQLQLMASSKLNAIEVAYRKAGLPVNYHYKGIYVMQVMDDMPAEGVLEPGDRVYKIDGKSLSSSEKFIAYLTKKHAGDKVTLTFTRKKAEKTATLTLKTFKQDRTRAGIGISLVDDKEIIVDPKVKVKTDDIGGPSAGLMFALEIYNQLTKEDLTKGRQIAGTGTIAVNGEVGPIGGIEQKIIAADKAGAEIFLAPNEKGIKNSNYRAALKTAKEIDSKMKIVPIDTFDEAVQYLEKLPMKK
;
A
#
# COMPACT_ATOMS: atom_id res chain seq x y z
N MET A 1 -8.48 30.90 -50.15
CA MET A 1 -9.42 31.51 -49.17
C MET A 1 -9.02 31.04 -47.75
N ARG A 2 -8.32 31.86 -46.95
CA ARG A 2 -8.08 31.61 -45.52
C ARG A 2 -9.37 31.88 -44.76
N LYS A 3 -10.08 30.84 -44.30
CA LYS A 3 -11.24 31.01 -43.41
C LYS A 3 -10.75 31.68 -42.13
N LYS A 4 -11.22 32.92 -41.87
CA LYS A 4 -11.00 33.57 -40.55
C LYS A 4 -11.73 32.76 -39.51
N ILE A 5 -10.98 32.02 -38.65
CA ILE A 5 -11.53 31.34 -37.46
C ILE A 5 -12.10 32.49 -36.61
N SER A 6 -13.38 32.43 -36.30
CA SER A 6 -14.03 33.43 -35.43
C SER A 6 -13.45 33.32 -34.03
N TYR A 7 -13.18 34.44 -33.36
CA TYR A 7 -12.72 34.47 -31.96
C TYR A 7 -13.66 33.69 -31.03
N SER A 8 -14.95 33.68 -31.32
CA SER A 8 -15.96 32.90 -30.60
C SER A 8 -15.74 31.37 -30.75
N ALA A 9 -15.35 30.90 -31.95
CA ALA A 9 -15.02 29.49 -32.15
C ALA A 9 -13.73 29.09 -31.40
N LEU A 10 -12.72 29.99 -31.40
CA LEU A 10 -11.49 29.76 -30.64
C LEU A 10 -11.78 29.70 -29.14
N LEU A 11 -12.61 30.58 -28.61
CA LEU A 11 -13.03 30.60 -27.21
C LEU A 11 -13.79 29.33 -26.83
N LEU A 12 -14.73 28.88 -27.65
CA LEU A 12 -15.47 27.64 -27.43
C LEU A 12 -14.55 26.40 -27.39
N VAL A 13 -13.61 26.33 -28.33
CA VAL A 13 -12.61 25.25 -28.33
C VAL A 13 -11.75 25.29 -27.06
N SER A 14 -11.31 26.48 -26.63
CA SER A 14 -10.53 26.63 -25.39
C SER A 14 -11.31 26.19 -24.15
N ILE A 15 -12.61 26.58 -24.07
CA ILE A 15 -13.47 26.14 -22.95
C ILE A 15 -13.66 24.63 -22.98
N MET A 16 -13.84 24.00 -24.13
CA MET A 16 -13.98 22.56 -24.29
C MET A 16 -12.68 21.81 -23.87
N LEU A 17 -11.53 22.35 -24.28
CA LEU A 17 -10.23 21.79 -23.90
C LEU A 17 -9.99 21.90 -22.37
N ILE A 18 -10.27 23.06 -21.79
CA ILE A 18 -10.16 23.25 -20.33
C ILE A 18 -11.16 22.36 -19.58
N GLY A 19 -12.41 22.29 -20.04
CA GLY A 19 -13.44 21.42 -19.46
C GLY A 19 -13.02 19.94 -19.47
N GLY A 20 -12.33 19.48 -20.51
CA GLY A 20 -11.80 18.13 -20.61
C GLY A 20 -10.74 17.76 -19.55
N LEU A 21 -10.08 18.74 -18.93
CA LEU A 21 -9.15 18.51 -17.83
C LEU A 21 -9.88 18.17 -16.54
N PHE A 22 -11.05 18.75 -16.32
CA PHE A 22 -11.82 18.60 -15.07
C PHE A 22 -12.92 17.54 -15.18
N TYR A 23 -13.25 17.08 -16.39
CA TYR A 23 -14.25 16.05 -16.57
C TYR A 23 -13.69 14.67 -16.21
N SER A 24 -14.16 14.11 -15.08
CA SER A 24 -13.75 12.79 -14.58
C SER A 24 -14.52 11.67 -15.29
N LEU A 25 -13.80 10.79 -15.95
CA LEU A 25 -14.32 9.59 -16.58
C LEU A 25 -14.49 8.44 -15.56
N PRO A 26 -15.37 7.44 -15.82
CA PRO A 26 -15.56 6.27 -14.96
C PRO A 26 -14.38 5.26 -15.08
N PHE A 27 -13.17 5.75 -15.08
CA PHE A 27 -11.93 4.99 -15.22
C PHE A 27 -10.84 5.53 -14.31
N TYR A 28 -9.88 4.66 -13.97
CA TYR A 28 -8.57 5.02 -13.43
C TYR A 28 -7.51 4.86 -14.52
N VAL A 29 -6.50 5.71 -14.48
CA VAL A 29 -5.29 5.57 -15.30
C VAL A 29 -4.10 5.31 -14.39
N SER A 30 -3.36 4.23 -14.69
CA SER A 30 -2.09 3.89 -14.09
C SER A 30 -0.96 4.19 -15.05
N LYS A 31 0.15 4.74 -14.55
CA LYS A 31 1.35 5.05 -15.33
C LYS A 31 2.62 4.90 -14.49
N PRO A 32 3.81 4.79 -15.14
CA PRO A 32 5.07 4.74 -14.43
C PRO A 32 5.22 5.87 -13.40
N GLY A 33 5.57 5.50 -12.17
CA GLY A 33 5.85 6.44 -11.09
C GLY A 33 7.32 6.79 -11.01
N MET A 34 7.91 6.63 -9.83
CA MET A 34 9.31 6.92 -9.53
C MET A 34 9.93 5.76 -8.75
N ALA A 35 11.24 5.58 -8.86
CA ALA A 35 12.02 4.91 -7.84
C ALA A 35 12.51 5.97 -6.84
N LYS A 36 12.42 5.65 -5.54
CA LYS A 36 12.85 6.53 -4.45
C LYS A 36 13.81 5.78 -3.54
N GLU A 37 14.93 6.37 -3.24
CA GLU A 37 15.88 5.89 -2.23
C GLU A 37 15.20 5.76 -0.87
N LEU A 38 15.57 4.74 -0.12
CA LEU A 38 14.95 4.41 1.16
C LEU A 38 15.69 5.01 2.35
N ALA A 39 16.98 5.26 2.28
CA ALA A 39 17.76 5.87 3.35
C ALA A 39 17.19 7.21 3.89
N PRO A 40 16.59 8.11 3.06
CA PRO A 40 15.90 9.29 3.57
C PRO A 40 14.56 9.00 4.24
N ILE A 41 13.90 7.90 3.85
CA ILE A 41 12.56 7.50 4.29
C ILE A 41 12.62 6.67 5.58
N ILE A 42 13.64 5.82 5.71
CA ILE A 42 13.82 4.86 6.81
C ILE A 42 15.06 5.20 7.60
N LYS A 43 14.91 5.30 8.92
CA LYS A 43 16.02 5.56 9.84
C LYS A 43 15.92 4.68 11.06
N VAL A 44 16.89 3.79 11.24
CA VAL A 44 17.14 3.03 12.46
C VAL A 44 18.05 3.86 13.37
N GLU A 45 17.74 3.93 14.66
CA GLU A 45 18.55 4.63 15.65
C GLU A 45 19.91 3.94 15.76
N ASN A 46 21.02 4.71 15.58
CA ASN A 46 22.38 4.21 15.53
C ASN A 46 22.61 3.14 14.44
N GLY A 47 21.80 3.14 13.38
CA GLY A 47 21.93 2.18 12.27
C GLY A 47 23.25 2.34 11.49
N TYR A 48 23.69 1.24 10.92
CA TYR A 48 24.86 1.23 10.05
C TYR A 48 24.59 1.99 8.76
N LYS A 49 25.66 2.54 8.16
CA LYS A 49 25.61 3.22 6.87
C LYS A 49 25.82 2.23 5.74
N GLU A 50 25.21 2.50 4.63
CA GLU A 50 25.33 1.79 3.37
C GLU A 50 26.16 2.60 2.36
N ASP A 51 26.83 1.91 1.43
CA ASP A 51 27.63 2.51 0.36
C ASP A 51 26.84 2.65 -0.95
N GLY A 52 25.74 1.92 -1.09
CA GLY A 52 24.78 2.01 -2.19
C GLY A 52 23.38 2.36 -1.68
N ASP A 53 22.34 2.09 -2.47
CA ASP A 53 20.99 2.47 -2.11
C ASP A 53 19.99 1.36 -2.39
N PHE A 54 19.07 1.15 -1.46
CA PHE A 54 17.81 0.47 -1.74
C PHE A 54 16.76 1.48 -2.20
N MET A 55 16.00 1.11 -3.23
CA MET A 55 14.95 1.96 -3.79
C MET A 55 13.60 1.23 -3.82
N LEU A 56 12.55 1.87 -3.30
CA LEU A 56 11.18 1.45 -3.58
C LEU A 56 10.72 1.98 -4.94
N THR A 57 9.83 1.25 -5.61
CA THR A 57 9.22 1.68 -6.88
C THR A 57 7.74 1.93 -6.73
N THR A 58 7.25 3.00 -7.36
CA THR A 58 5.85 3.41 -7.32
C THR A 58 5.21 3.38 -8.71
N ILE A 59 3.89 3.35 -8.72
CA ILE A 59 3.05 3.70 -9.88
C ILE A 59 2.31 5.00 -9.54
N ARG A 60 1.90 5.75 -10.57
CA ARG A 60 0.95 6.84 -10.39
C ARG A 60 -0.41 6.36 -10.86
N MET A 61 -1.37 6.37 -9.96
CA MET A 61 -2.75 6.00 -10.27
C MET A 61 -3.69 7.15 -9.89
N GLY A 62 -4.66 7.45 -10.73
CA GLY A 62 -5.65 8.48 -10.46
C GLY A 62 -6.84 8.38 -11.39
N ARG A 63 -7.92 9.12 -11.04
CA ARG A 63 -9.11 9.26 -11.92
C ARG A 63 -8.72 9.75 -13.29
N ALA A 64 -9.27 9.10 -14.31
CA ALA A 64 -9.06 9.51 -15.68
C ALA A 64 -9.85 10.78 -16.00
N ASN A 65 -9.17 11.76 -16.60
CA ASN A 65 -9.82 12.79 -17.42
C ASN A 65 -9.69 12.41 -18.89
N ILE A 66 -10.31 13.19 -19.78
CA ILE A 66 -10.30 12.90 -21.22
C ILE A 66 -8.87 12.75 -21.76
N TYR A 67 -7.95 13.61 -21.33
CA TYR A 67 -6.56 13.59 -21.82
C TYR A 67 -5.75 12.41 -21.31
N SER A 68 -5.84 12.12 -20.01
CA SER A 68 -5.14 10.96 -19.43
C SER A 68 -5.67 9.66 -20.00
N TYR A 69 -6.98 9.56 -20.26
CA TYR A 69 -7.58 8.41 -20.91
C TYR A 69 -7.05 8.19 -22.33
N LEU A 70 -7.04 9.26 -23.16
CA LEU A 70 -6.53 9.19 -24.51
C LEU A 70 -5.02 8.90 -24.54
N SER A 71 -4.25 9.52 -23.65
CA SER A 71 -2.81 9.24 -23.48
C SER A 71 -2.56 7.75 -23.20
N ALA A 72 -3.31 7.17 -22.27
CA ALA A 72 -3.16 5.78 -21.88
C ALA A 72 -3.56 4.79 -23.00
N LYS A 73 -4.40 5.20 -23.96
CA LYS A 73 -4.71 4.36 -25.12
C LYS A 73 -3.59 4.30 -26.16
N VAL A 74 -2.66 5.25 -26.13
CA VAL A 74 -1.56 5.34 -27.11
C VAL A 74 -0.23 4.89 -26.51
N LYS A 75 -0.01 5.16 -25.23
CA LYS A 75 1.25 4.83 -24.56
C LYS A 75 1.24 3.42 -24.02
N LYS A 76 2.25 2.61 -24.38
CA LYS A 76 2.36 1.18 -24.11
C LYS A 76 2.30 0.80 -22.61
N TYR A 77 2.79 1.66 -21.72
CA TYR A 77 2.91 1.39 -20.28
C TYR A 77 2.01 2.27 -19.42
N GLU A 78 1.00 2.91 -20.04
CA GLU A 78 -0.12 3.52 -19.34
C GLU A 78 -1.33 2.61 -19.48
N GLU A 79 -2.02 2.29 -18.40
CA GLU A 79 -3.13 1.35 -18.38
C GLU A 79 -4.41 2.02 -17.91
N VAL A 80 -5.53 1.62 -18.49
CA VAL A 80 -6.87 2.11 -18.16
C VAL A 80 -7.64 1.01 -17.45
N TYR A 81 -8.11 1.29 -16.24
CA TYR A 81 -8.93 0.39 -15.45
C TYR A 81 -10.34 0.96 -15.27
N PRO A 82 -11.40 0.18 -15.46
CA PRO A 82 -12.75 0.60 -15.07
C PRO A 82 -12.84 0.71 -13.53
N LEU A 83 -13.74 1.57 -13.03
CA LEU A 83 -13.85 1.82 -11.59
C LEU A 83 -13.99 0.55 -10.75
N HIS A 84 -14.84 -0.37 -11.20
CA HIS A 84 -15.10 -1.63 -10.50
C HIS A 84 -13.90 -2.59 -10.42
N ALA A 85 -12.84 -2.35 -11.19
CA ALA A 85 -11.59 -3.11 -11.08
C ALA A 85 -10.66 -2.55 -9.99
N ILE A 86 -10.88 -1.33 -9.52
CA ILE A 86 -10.06 -0.64 -8.52
C ILE A 86 -10.81 -0.48 -7.20
N LEU A 87 -12.07 -0.06 -7.27
CA LEU A 87 -12.95 0.10 -6.12
C LEU A 87 -13.71 -1.19 -5.87
N ASN A 88 -13.85 -1.58 -4.61
CA ASN A 88 -14.77 -2.64 -4.22
C ASN A 88 -16.23 -2.20 -4.49
N GLU A 89 -17.18 -3.15 -4.43
CA GLU A 89 -18.60 -2.81 -4.51
C GLU A 89 -18.95 -1.77 -3.44
N GLN A 90 -19.60 -0.68 -3.86
CA GLN A 90 -20.03 0.44 -3.02
C GLN A 90 -18.89 1.23 -2.35
N GLU A 91 -17.60 0.94 -2.65
CA GLU A 91 -16.46 1.68 -2.11
C GLU A 91 -16.35 3.06 -2.74
N THR A 92 -16.29 4.10 -1.92
CA THR A 92 -15.98 5.47 -2.34
C THR A 92 -14.48 5.68 -2.59
N GLU A 93 -14.11 6.76 -3.26
CA GLU A 93 -12.69 7.12 -3.44
C GLU A 93 -11.99 7.44 -2.11
N GLU A 94 -12.73 7.99 -1.13
CA GLU A 94 -12.20 8.26 0.20
C GLU A 94 -11.90 6.97 0.95
N GLU A 95 -12.81 6.00 0.90
CA GLU A 95 -12.61 4.66 1.48
C GLU A 95 -11.45 3.92 0.83
N TYR A 96 -11.34 3.98 -0.50
CA TYR A 96 -10.19 3.45 -1.22
C TYR A 96 -8.87 4.06 -0.73
N ASN A 97 -8.81 5.38 -0.57
CA ASN A 97 -7.61 6.06 -0.06
C ASN A 97 -7.28 5.62 1.37
N VAL A 98 -8.26 5.53 2.25
CA VAL A 98 -8.08 4.99 3.61
C VAL A 98 -7.55 3.56 3.55
N ARG A 99 -8.11 2.71 2.70
CA ARG A 99 -7.65 1.34 2.50
C ARG A 99 -6.19 1.28 2.03
N GLN A 100 -5.80 2.10 1.05
CA GLN A 100 -4.42 2.15 0.56
C GLN A 100 -3.43 2.59 1.65
N LEU A 101 -3.79 3.58 2.47
CA LEU A 101 -2.95 4.04 3.59
C LEU A 101 -2.83 2.96 4.69
N GLN A 102 -3.89 2.23 4.98
CA GLN A 102 -3.86 1.14 5.96
C GLN A 102 -3.06 -0.07 5.46
N LEU A 103 -3.15 -0.39 4.17
CA LEU A 103 -2.32 -1.43 3.56
C LEU A 103 -0.82 -1.06 3.64
N MET A 104 -0.48 0.21 3.42
CA MET A 104 0.89 0.71 3.61
C MET A 104 1.32 0.64 5.08
N ALA A 105 0.45 1.04 6.01
CA ALA A 105 0.74 0.97 7.45
C ALA A 105 1.01 -0.48 7.90
N SER A 106 0.18 -1.44 7.44
CA SER A 106 0.37 -2.87 7.72
C SER A 106 1.67 -3.41 7.10
N SER A 107 1.96 -3.03 5.85
CA SER A 107 3.20 -3.40 5.15
C SER A 107 4.44 -2.92 5.89
N LYS A 108 4.41 -1.69 6.40
CA LYS A 108 5.46 -1.12 7.24
C LYS A 108 5.68 -1.91 8.54
N LEU A 109 4.61 -2.26 9.25
CA LEU A 109 4.70 -3.06 10.48
C LEU A 109 5.29 -4.44 10.21
N ASN A 110 4.83 -5.11 9.15
CA ASN A 110 5.36 -6.42 8.74
C ASN A 110 6.84 -6.33 8.38
N ALA A 111 7.24 -5.29 7.64
CA ALA A 111 8.63 -5.08 7.25
C ALA A 111 9.56 -4.88 8.47
N ILE A 112 9.12 -4.08 9.46
CA ILE A 112 9.85 -3.90 10.72
C ILE A 112 9.97 -5.24 11.45
N GLU A 113 8.87 -5.98 11.58
CA GLU A 113 8.86 -7.27 12.29
C GLU A 113 9.81 -8.27 11.64
N VAL A 114 9.73 -8.45 10.31
CA VAL A 114 10.59 -9.37 9.56
C VAL A 114 12.06 -9.01 9.72
N ALA A 115 12.42 -7.72 9.55
CA ALA A 115 13.79 -7.26 9.65
C ALA A 115 14.37 -7.45 11.07
N TYR A 116 13.63 -7.09 12.12
CA TYR A 116 14.09 -7.24 13.50
C TYR A 116 14.20 -8.70 13.91
N ARG A 117 13.23 -9.54 13.57
CA ARG A 117 13.30 -10.99 13.82
C ARG A 117 14.49 -11.62 13.11
N LYS A 118 14.76 -11.23 11.86
CA LYS A 118 15.93 -11.69 11.11
C LYS A 118 17.24 -11.26 11.76
N ALA A 119 17.29 -10.06 12.34
CA ALA A 119 18.44 -9.56 13.10
C ALA A 119 18.56 -10.17 14.49
N GLY A 120 17.65 -11.08 14.90
CA GLY A 120 17.64 -11.68 16.23
C GLY A 120 17.17 -10.75 17.34
N LEU A 121 16.50 -9.65 17.01
CA LEU A 121 16.05 -8.64 17.95
C LEU A 121 14.58 -8.87 18.36
N PRO A 122 14.20 -8.56 19.62
CA PRO A 122 12.84 -8.74 20.10
C PRO A 122 11.86 -7.76 19.46
N VAL A 123 10.64 -8.23 19.20
CA VAL A 123 9.53 -7.45 18.68
C VAL A 123 8.36 -7.54 19.63
N ASN A 124 7.85 -6.40 20.09
CA ASN A 124 6.68 -6.28 20.94
C ASN A 124 5.62 -5.40 20.28
N TYR A 125 4.36 -5.52 20.73
CA TYR A 125 3.24 -4.76 20.22
C TYR A 125 2.50 -4.03 21.34
N HIS A 126 2.12 -2.80 21.06
CA HIS A 126 1.15 -2.05 21.84
C HIS A 126 -0.12 -1.84 21.03
N TYR A 127 -1.22 -2.45 21.46
CA TYR A 127 -2.51 -2.32 20.79
C TYR A 127 -3.24 -1.09 21.32
N LYS A 128 -3.75 -0.25 20.40
CA LYS A 128 -4.41 1.02 20.70
C LYS A 128 -5.92 1.01 20.41
N GLY A 129 -6.41 -0.05 19.73
CA GLY A 129 -7.81 -0.19 19.33
C GLY A 129 -7.96 -0.87 17.97
N ILE A 130 -8.96 -0.47 17.22
CA ILE A 130 -9.23 -0.93 15.86
C ILE A 130 -9.55 0.26 14.95
N TYR A 131 -9.18 0.17 13.68
CA TYR A 131 -9.65 1.10 12.64
C TYR A 131 -10.85 0.52 11.90
N VAL A 132 -11.85 1.36 11.65
CA VAL A 132 -12.97 1.07 10.75
C VAL A 132 -12.44 1.22 9.31
N MET A 133 -12.55 0.16 8.53
CA MET A 133 -12.10 0.14 7.13
C MET A 133 -13.25 0.39 6.17
N GLN A 134 -14.42 -0.17 6.48
CA GLN A 134 -15.63 -0.05 5.69
C GLN A 134 -16.84 -0.17 6.61
N VAL A 135 -17.92 0.52 6.25
CA VAL A 135 -19.22 0.42 6.91
C VAL A 135 -20.20 -0.25 5.94
N MET A 136 -20.92 -1.25 6.42
CA MET A 136 -21.87 -2.02 5.62
C MET A 136 -23.23 -1.33 5.61
N ASP A 137 -23.87 -1.27 4.45
CA ASP A 137 -25.21 -0.72 4.29
C ASP A 137 -26.26 -1.52 5.09
N ASP A 138 -27.30 -0.85 5.52
CA ASP A 138 -28.40 -1.39 6.35
C ASP A 138 -27.97 -1.93 7.73
N MET A 139 -26.74 -1.67 8.17
CA MET A 139 -26.22 -2.10 9.46
C MET A 139 -26.09 -0.93 10.45
N PRO A 140 -26.07 -1.21 11.78
CA PRO A 140 -26.11 -0.16 12.81
C PRO A 140 -25.01 0.90 12.77
N ALA A 141 -23.88 0.60 12.17
CA ALA A 141 -22.77 1.55 12.03
C ALA A 141 -23.01 2.59 10.92
N GLU A 142 -23.94 2.33 10.00
CA GLU A 142 -24.25 3.22 8.89
C GLU A 142 -24.74 4.60 9.38
N GLY A 143 -24.15 5.66 8.82
CA GLY A 143 -24.43 7.04 9.24
C GLY A 143 -23.86 7.44 10.62
N VAL A 144 -23.22 6.51 11.35
CA VAL A 144 -22.65 6.75 12.68
C VAL A 144 -21.12 6.67 12.66
N LEU A 145 -20.57 5.60 12.12
CA LEU A 145 -19.13 5.42 11.93
C LEU A 145 -18.73 5.73 10.47
N GLU A 146 -17.49 6.10 10.28
CA GLU A 146 -16.90 6.38 8.98
C GLU A 146 -15.59 5.59 8.84
N PRO A 147 -15.18 5.22 7.60
CA PRO A 147 -13.84 4.69 7.34
C PRO A 147 -12.75 5.62 7.89
N GLY A 148 -11.77 5.03 8.57
CA GLY A 148 -10.74 5.77 9.28
C GLY A 148 -11.06 6.13 10.74
N ASP A 149 -12.28 5.91 11.22
CA ASP A 149 -12.59 6.01 12.65
C ASP A 149 -11.77 4.99 13.44
N ARG A 150 -11.21 5.43 14.55
CA ARG A 150 -10.43 4.59 15.46
C ARG A 150 -11.23 4.31 16.72
N VAL A 151 -11.78 3.08 16.84
CA VAL A 151 -12.53 2.64 18.01
C VAL A 151 -11.56 2.02 19.03
N TYR A 152 -11.57 2.53 20.26
CA TYR A 152 -10.64 2.08 21.32
C TYR A 152 -11.33 1.69 22.63
N LYS A 153 -12.67 1.88 22.77
CA LYS A 153 -13.47 1.32 23.86
C LYS A 153 -14.80 0.79 23.35
N ILE A 154 -15.29 -0.26 24.03
CA ILE A 154 -16.63 -0.80 23.88
C ILE A 154 -17.26 -1.01 25.26
N ASP A 155 -18.43 -0.43 25.52
CA ASP A 155 -19.12 -0.45 26.82
C ASP A 155 -18.17 -0.06 27.98
N GLY A 156 -17.36 0.99 27.77
CA GLY A 156 -16.36 1.51 28.73
C GLY A 156 -15.09 0.68 28.86
N LYS A 157 -14.99 -0.50 28.26
CA LYS A 157 -13.81 -1.38 28.28
C LYS A 157 -12.85 -1.04 27.16
N SER A 158 -11.56 -0.89 27.47
CA SER A 158 -10.54 -0.67 26.45
C SER A 158 -10.38 -1.87 25.51
N LEU A 159 -10.27 -1.59 24.23
CA LEU A 159 -10.03 -2.59 23.19
C LEU A 159 -8.52 -2.77 23.01
N SER A 160 -8.09 -4.03 22.94
CA SER A 160 -6.69 -4.38 22.74
C SER A 160 -6.42 -5.19 21.46
N SER A 161 -7.46 -5.59 20.73
CA SER A 161 -7.36 -6.22 19.40
C SER A 161 -8.72 -6.36 18.74
N SER A 162 -8.71 -6.54 17.41
CA SER A 162 -9.89 -6.89 16.61
C SER A 162 -10.53 -8.19 17.06
N GLU A 163 -9.72 -9.19 17.40
CA GLU A 163 -10.21 -10.48 17.93
C GLU A 163 -11.04 -10.30 19.20
N LYS A 164 -10.56 -9.47 20.15
CA LYS A 164 -11.28 -9.19 21.39
C LYS A 164 -12.55 -8.40 21.16
N PHE A 165 -12.54 -7.47 20.20
CA PHE A 165 -13.74 -6.77 19.78
C PHE A 165 -14.80 -7.71 19.21
N ILE A 166 -14.41 -8.57 18.27
CA ILE A 166 -15.29 -9.58 17.68
C ILE A 166 -15.79 -10.56 18.75
N ALA A 167 -14.91 -11.09 19.59
CA ALA A 167 -15.30 -12.00 20.68
C ALA A 167 -16.25 -11.37 21.72
N TYR A 168 -16.14 -10.03 21.91
CA TYR A 168 -17.08 -9.31 22.76
C TYR A 168 -18.47 -9.26 22.13
N LEU A 169 -18.55 -8.92 20.83
CA LEU A 169 -19.82 -8.85 20.11
C LEU A 169 -20.47 -10.23 19.91
N THR A 170 -19.68 -11.29 19.72
CA THR A 170 -20.18 -12.68 19.53
C THR A 170 -20.97 -13.19 20.75
N LYS A 171 -20.76 -12.61 21.94
CA LYS A 171 -21.49 -12.94 23.17
C LYS A 171 -22.82 -12.21 23.30
N LYS A 172 -23.17 -11.34 22.35
CA LYS A 172 -24.37 -10.51 22.36
C LYS A 172 -25.33 -10.95 21.27
N HIS A 173 -26.59 -10.52 21.36
CA HIS A 173 -27.69 -10.87 20.46
C HIS A 173 -28.15 -9.63 19.69
N ALA A 174 -28.88 -9.85 18.62
CA ALA A 174 -29.59 -8.77 17.95
C ALA A 174 -30.57 -8.09 18.90
N GLY A 175 -30.61 -6.77 18.88
CA GLY A 175 -31.39 -5.96 19.84
C GLY A 175 -30.58 -5.46 21.05
N ASP A 176 -29.42 -6.10 21.37
CA ASP A 176 -28.56 -5.60 22.43
C ASP A 176 -27.90 -4.27 22.01
N LYS A 177 -27.64 -3.41 22.98
CA LYS A 177 -26.94 -2.14 22.78
C LYS A 177 -25.48 -2.25 23.14
N VAL A 178 -24.65 -1.57 22.38
CA VAL A 178 -23.21 -1.37 22.65
C VAL A 178 -22.85 0.09 22.50
N THR A 179 -22.03 0.60 23.41
CA THR A 179 -21.54 1.97 23.36
C THR A 179 -20.08 1.95 22.96
N LEU A 180 -19.77 2.59 21.83
CA LEU A 180 -18.42 2.72 21.30
C LEU A 180 -17.85 4.09 21.66
N THR A 181 -16.56 4.13 22.06
CA THR A 181 -15.78 5.36 22.12
C THR A 181 -14.71 5.30 21.02
N PHE A 182 -14.67 6.33 20.20
CA PHE A 182 -13.80 6.39 19.03
C PHE A 182 -13.28 7.80 18.78
N THR A 183 -12.20 7.90 18.00
CA THR A 183 -11.68 9.18 17.50
C THR A 183 -11.94 9.31 16.01
N ARG A 184 -12.41 10.49 15.59
CA ARG A 184 -12.55 10.92 14.19
C ARG A 184 -11.84 12.25 14.03
N LYS A 185 -10.86 12.35 13.10
CA LYS A 185 -10.08 13.58 12.87
C LYS A 185 -9.53 14.20 14.17
N LYS A 186 -9.01 13.33 15.08
CA LYS A 186 -8.48 13.67 16.42
C LYS A 186 -9.53 14.09 17.48
N ALA A 187 -10.79 14.17 17.14
CA ALA A 187 -11.87 14.43 18.09
C ALA A 187 -12.41 13.12 18.68
N GLU A 188 -12.53 13.06 20.01
CA GLU A 188 -13.20 11.93 20.68
C GLU A 188 -14.70 12.02 20.50
N LYS A 189 -15.34 10.88 20.21
CA LYS A 189 -16.76 10.72 20.03
C LYS A 189 -17.24 9.46 20.74
N THR A 190 -18.53 9.45 21.09
CA THR A 190 -19.22 8.27 21.65
C THR A 190 -20.52 8.06 20.92
N ALA A 191 -20.84 6.80 20.59
CA ALA A 191 -22.10 6.43 19.97
C ALA A 191 -22.61 5.11 20.55
N THR A 192 -23.94 5.02 20.71
CA THR A 192 -24.60 3.78 21.14
C THR A 192 -25.33 3.18 19.95
N LEU A 193 -24.99 1.93 19.63
CA LEU A 193 -25.54 1.18 18.50
C LEU A 193 -26.34 -0.01 18.99
N THR A 194 -27.48 -0.30 18.33
CA THR A 194 -28.27 -1.50 18.57
C THR A 194 -27.88 -2.57 17.57
N LEU A 195 -27.41 -3.73 18.05
CA LEU A 195 -26.89 -4.82 17.19
C LEU A 195 -27.99 -5.37 16.28
N LYS A 196 -27.65 -5.66 15.03
CA LYS A 196 -28.49 -6.34 14.03
C LYS A 196 -27.83 -7.64 13.59
N THR A 197 -28.66 -8.62 13.16
CA THR A 197 -28.16 -9.83 12.49
C THR A 197 -27.61 -9.50 11.11
N PHE A 198 -26.53 -10.18 10.70
CA PHE A 198 -26.01 -10.07 9.34
C PHE A 198 -26.93 -10.78 8.33
N LYS A 199 -27.15 -10.17 7.16
CA LYS A 199 -27.98 -10.76 6.10
C LYS A 199 -27.46 -12.13 5.63
N GLN A 200 -26.11 -12.26 5.56
CA GLN A 200 -25.41 -13.47 5.10
C GLN A 200 -25.28 -14.54 6.19
N ASP A 201 -25.37 -14.16 7.48
CA ASP A 201 -25.26 -15.06 8.62
C ASP A 201 -26.19 -14.61 9.73
N ARG A 202 -27.41 -15.17 9.74
CA ARG A 202 -28.44 -14.82 10.72
C ARG A 202 -28.16 -15.32 12.15
N THR A 203 -27.10 -16.12 12.32
CA THR A 203 -26.67 -16.58 13.66
C THR A 203 -25.79 -15.56 14.36
N ARG A 204 -25.25 -14.60 13.64
CA ARG A 204 -24.37 -13.57 14.16
C ARG A 204 -25.03 -12.20 14.18
N ALA A 205 -24.84 -11.50 15.30
CA ALA A 205 -25.21 -10.10 15.43
C ALA A 205 -23.96 -9.22 15.47
N GLY A 206 -24.08 -7.98 14.97
CA GLY A 206 -22.97 -7.04 14.95
C GLY A 206 -23.39 -5.63 14.56
N ILE A 207 -22.41 -4.77 14.34
CA ILE A 207 -22.60 -3.39 13.94
C ILE A 207 -22.38 -3.13 12.45
N GLY A 208 -21.82 -4.10 11.70
CA GLY A 208 -21.63 -3.98 10.26
C GLY A 208 -20.42 -3.12 9.87
N ILE A 209 -19.23 -3.45 10.35
CA ILE A 209 -17.98 -2.83 9.93
C ILE A 209 -16.95 -3.89 9.50
N SER A 210 -16.13 -3.53 8.52
CA SER A 210 -14.83 -4.15 8.29
C SER A 210 -13.79 -3.41 9.13
N LEU A 211 -12.84 -4.12 9.74
CA LEU A 211 -11.93 -3.54 10.71
C LEU A 211 -10.53 -4.15 10.64
N VAL A 212 -9.53 -3.40 11.13
CA VAL A 212 -8.15 -3.86 11.33
C VAL A 212 -7.63 -3.39 12.68
N ASP A 213 -6.60 -4.08 13.21
CA ASP A 213 -5.96 -3.66 14.45
C ASP A 213 -5.26 -2.31 14.29
N ASP A 214 -5.45 -1.41 15.26
CA ASP A 214 -4.57 -0.29 15.52
C ASP A 214 -3.51 -0.73 16.52
N LYS A 215 -2.36 -1.10 16.01
CA LYS A 215 -1.21 -1.55 16.82
C LYS A 215 0.05 -0.78 16.46
N GLU A 216 0.85 -0.51 17.47
CA GLU A 216 2.18 0.08 17.34
C GLU A 216 3.22 -1.00 17.65
N ILE A 217 4.26 -1.05 16.83
CA ILE A 217 5.38 -1.95 17.04
C ILE A 217 6.39 -1.27 17.97
N ILE A 218 6.86 -2.02 18.98
CA ILE A 218 7.86 -1.57 19.93
C ILE A 218 9.12 -2.39 19.70
N VAL A 219 10.16 -1.73 19.22
CA VAL A 219 11.45 -2.32 18.86
C VAL A 219 12.60 -1.47 19.40
N ASP A 220 13.74 -2.12 19.64
CA ASP A 220 14.99 -1.49 20.05
C ASP A 220 16.15 -2.11 19.24
N PRO A 221 16.98 -1.30 18.55
CA PRO A 221 16.93 0.17 18.41
C PRO A 221 15.63 0.66 17.76
N LYS A 222 15.24 1.92 17.97
CA LYS A 222 14.01 2.48 17.37
C LYS A 222 14.16 2.67 15.87
N VAL A 223 13.06 2.45 15.12
CA VAL A 223 13.01 2.71 13.69
C VAL A 223 11.91 3.73 13.36
N LYS A 224 12.21 4.64 12.46
CA LYS A 224 11.24 5.60 11.89
C LYS A 224 11.10 5.34 10.40
N VAL A 225 9.87 5.13 9.94
CA VAL A 225 9.52 4.95 8.52
C VAL A 225 8.51 6.02 8.13
N LYS A 226 8.92 6.94 7.26
CA LYS A 226 8.09 8.06 6.77
C LYS A 226 7.59 7.70 5.36
N THR A 227 6.32 7.37 5.25
CA THR A 227 5.71 6.99 3.96
C THR A 227 4.77 8.05 3.40
N ASP A 228 4.44 9.07 4.21
CA ASP A 228 3.55 10.20 3.91
C ASP A 228 2.41 9.86 2.91
N ASP A 229 2.57 10.22 1.63
CA ASP A 229 1.54 10.04 0.60
C ASP A 229 1.68 8.73 -0.21
N ILE A 230 2.51 7.78 0.24
CA ILE A 230 2.69 6.51 -0.46
C ILE A 230 1.65 5.52 0.06
N GLY A 231 0.76 5.04 -0.82
CA GLY A 231 -0.25 4.03 -0.51
C GLY A 231 0.11 2.65 -1.06
N GLY A 232 -0.61 1.62 -0.55
CA GLY A 232 -0.49 0.24 -1.00
C GLY A 232 0.67 -0.54 -0.36
N PRO A 233 0.58 -1.88 -0.34
CA PRO A 233 1.49 -2.73 0.45
C PRO A 233 2.78 -3.11 -0.28
N SER A 234 3.00 -2.67 -1.52
CA SER A 234 4.00 -3.22 -2.45
C SER A 234 5.46 -2.84 -2.16
N ALA A 235 5.72 -2.01 -1.14
CA ALA A 235 7.07 -1.62 -0.73
C ALA A 235 7.63 -2.49 0.41
N GLY A 236 6.86 -3.43 0.94
CA GLY A 236 7.18 -4.18 2.15
C GLY A 236 8.52 -4.91 2.12
N LEU A 237 8.83 -5.61 1.01
CA LEU A 237 10.13 -6.27 0.82
C LEU A 237 11.29 -5.25 0.94
N MET A 238 11.19 -4.15 0.22
CA MET A 238 12.25 -3.17 0.18
C MET A 238 12.43 -2.44 1.52
N PHE A 239 11.32 -2.18 2.25
CA PHE A 239 11.39 -1.66 3.61
C PHE A 239 12.10 -2.64 4.56
N ALA A 240 11.77 -3.94 4.47
CA ALA A 240 12.42 -4.94 5.30
C ALA A 240 13.93 -5.04 5.03
N LEU A 241 14.34 -4.98 3.75
CA LEU A 241 15.75 -5.00 3.36
C LEU A 241 16.50 -3.78 3.87
N GLU A 242 15.95 -2.58 3.70
CA GLU A 242 16.54 -1.34 4.18
C GLU A 242 16.70 -1.33 5.70
N ILE A 243 15.64 -1.73 6.44
CA ILE A 243 15.70 -1.80 7.90
C ILE A 243 16.75 -2.82 8.35
N TYR A 244 16.77 -4.01 7.75
CA TYR A 244 17.73 -5.05 8.08
C TYR A 244 19.16 -4.63 7.78
N ASN A 245 19.38 -3.96 6.65
CA ASN A 245 20.69 -3.42 6.27
C ASN A 245 21.22 -2.42 7.30
N GLN A 246 20.34 -1.51 7.80
CA GLN A 246 20.72 -0.58 8.86
C GLN A 246 20.90 -1.25 10.24
N LEU A 247 20.31 -2.42 10.48
CA LEU A 247 20.48 -3.19 11.74
C LEU A 247 21.76 -4.04 11.75
N THR A 248 22.36 -4.31 10.60
CA THR A 248 23.51 -5.23 10.45
C THR A 248 24.75 -4.48 9.97
N LYS A 249 25.92 -4.95 10.40
CA LYS A 249 27.19 -4.32 10.02
C LYS A 249 27.55 -4.53 8.55
N GLU A 250 27.06 -5.61 7.96
CA GLU A 250 27.35 -5.96 6.58
C GLU A 250 26.42 -5.20 5.63
N ASP A 251 26.96 -4.36 4.76
CA ASP A 251 26.20 -3.65 3.75
C ASP A 251 25.71 -4.59 2.63
N LEU A 252 24.42 -4.85 2.58
CA LEU A 252 23.79 -5.70 1.57
C LEU A 252 23.74 -5.04 0.18
N THR A 253 23.85 -3.72 0.10
CA THR A 253 23.85 -3.03 -1.19
C THR A 253 25.13 -3.28 -1.97
N LYS A 254 26.26 -3.55 -1.27
CA LYS A 254 27.58 -3.71 -1.86
C LYS A 254 27.96 -2.54 -2.77
N GLY A 255 27.50 -1.31 -2.45
CA GLY A 255 27.73 -0.11 -3.24
C GLY A 255 26.88 0.00 -4.52
N ARG A 256 25.77 -0.75 -4.65
CA ARG A 256 24.92 -0.79 -5.84
C ARG A 256 23.59 -0.06 -5.63
N GLN A 257 23.00 0.34 -6.76
CA GLN A 257 21.64 0.86 -6.84
C GLN A 257 20.65 -0.31 -7.02
N ILE A 258 19.92 -0.68 -5.96
CA ILE A 258 19.06 -1.85 -5.92
C ILE A 258 17.61 -1.41 -5.76
N ALA A 259 16.84 -1.55 -6.82
CA ALA A 259 15.40 -1.34 -6.78
C ALA A 259 14.65 -2.67 -6.57
N GLY A 260 13.41 -2.58 -6.17
CA GLY A 260 12.56 -3.76 -6.06
C GLY A 260 11.13 -3.43 -5.67
N THR A 261 10.37 -4.49 -5.51
CA THR A 261 8.97 -4.43 -5.07
C THR A 261 8.55 -5.78 -4.51
N GLY A 262 7.52 -5.79 -3.70
CA GLY A 262 6.91 -7.00 -3.14
C GLY A 262 6.13 -6.66 -1.88
N THR A 263 4.98 -7.29 -1.69
CA THR A 263 4.37 -7.31 -0.36
C THR A 263 5.23 -8.18 0.55
N ILE A 264 5.14 -7.99 1.85
CA ILE A 264 5.84 -8.81 2.84
C ILE A 264 4.86 -9.30 3.91
N ALA A 265 4.81 -10.60 4.11
CA ALA A 265 4.08 -11.22 5.22
C ALA A 265 5.00 -11.36 6.44
N VAL A 266 4.43 -11.49 7.64
CA VAL A 266 5.18 -11.61 8.91
C VAL A 266 6.11 -12.84 8.92
N ASN A 267 5.75 -13.90 8.18
CA ASN A 267 6.58 -15.09 8.00
C ASN A 267 7.72 -14.92 6.99
N GLY A 268 7.87 -13.71 6.40
CA GLY A 268 8.90 -13.40 5.40
C GLY A 268 8.53 -13.77 3.96
N GLU A 269 7.34 -14.29 3.67
CA GLU A 269 6.89 -14.54 2.30
C GLU A 269 6.70 -13.22 1.54
N VAL A 270 7.19 -13.19 0.30
CA VAL A 270 7.06 -12.07 -0.63
C VAL A 270 5.92 -12.34 -1.59
N GLY A 271 4.91 -11.49 -1.56
CA GLY A 271 3.73 -11.65 -2.39
C GLY A 271 3.69 -10.70 -3.59
N PRO A 272 2.75 -10.97 -4.53
CA PRO A 272 2.58 -10.24 -5.77
C PRO A 272 2.15 -8.80 -5.58
N ILE A 273 2.33 -8.02 -6.65
CA ILE A 273 1.98 -6.60 -6.71
C ILE A 273 1.37 -6.22 -8.06
N GLY A 274 0.71 -5.08 -8.13
CA GLY A 274 0.25 -4.49 -9.38
C GLY A 274 1.27 -3.56 -10.03
N GLY A 275 1.18 -3.41 -11.35
CA GLY A 275 1.95 -2.43 -12.12
C GLY A 275 3.44 -2.75 -12.20
N ILE A 276 3.83 -4.01 -12.30
CA ILE A 276 5.24 -4.42 -12.36
C ILE A 276 5.95 -3.80 -13.58
N GLU A 277 5.30 -3.73 -14.73
CA GLU A 277 5.87 -3.14 -15.95
C GLU A 277 6.22 -1.67 -15.74
N GLN A 278 5.31 -0.90 -15.15
CA GLN A 278 5.52 0.51 -14.82
C GLN A 278 6.64 0.72 -13.80
N LYS A 279 6.79 -0.23 -12.86
CA LYS A 279 7.85 -0.20 -11.83
C LYS A 279 9.22 -0.50 -12.42
N ILE A 280 9.32 -1.41 -13.37
CA ILE A 280 10.57 -1.66 -14.12
C ILE A 280 11.03 -0.41 -14.84
N ILE A 281 10.12 0.31 -15.50
CA ILE A 281 10.45 1.57 -16.18
C ILE A 281 10.91 2.64 -15.18
N ALA A 282 10.27 2.71 -14.01
CA ALA A 282 10.65 3.66 -12.97
C ALA A 282 12.05 3.36 -12.41
N ALA A 283 12.37 2.08 -12.20
CA ALA A 283 13.68 1.63 -11.72
C ALA A 283 14.80 1.86 -12.76
N ASP A 284 14.55 1.52 -14.02
CA ASP A 284 15.51 1.74 -15.11
C ASP A 284 15.86 3.22 -15.28
N LYS A 285 14.83 4.10 -15.27
CA LYS A 285 15.03 5.56 -15.32
C LYS A 285 15.82 6.12 -14.13
N ALA A 286 15.77 5.47 -12.99
CA ALA A 286 16.52 5.85 -11.79
C ALA A 286 17.95 5.27 -11.78
N GLY A 287 18.33 4.47 -12.78
CA GLY A 287 19.65 3.88 -12.87
C GLY A 287 19.87 2.66 -11.98
N ALA A 288 18.80 1.94 -11.61
CA ALA A 288 18.92 0.72 -10.84
C ALA A 288 19.75 -0.33 -11.61
N GLU A 289 20.66 -1.00 -10.90
CA GLU A 289 21.49 -2.07 -11.45
C GLU A 289 20.83 -3.45 -11.26
N ILE A 290 20.06 -3.59 -10.19
CA ILE A 290 19.33 -4.82 -9.81
C ILE A 290 17.89 -4.46 -9.48
N PHE A 291 16.97 -5.34 -9.88
CA PHE A 291 15.56 -5.26 -9.49
C PHE A 291 15.09 -6.58 -8.88
N LEU A 292 14.65 -6.53 -7.64
CA LEU A 292 14.07 -7.67 -6.93
C LEU A 292 12.57 -7.75 -7.23
N ALA A 293 12.11 -8.85 -7.85
CA ALA A 293 10.74 -9.04 -8.31
C ALA A 293 10.09 -10.28 -7.68
N PRO A 294 8.83 -10.21 -7.22
CA PRO A 294 8.10 -11.38 -6.74
C PRO A 294 8.02 -12.47 -7.81
N ASN A 295 8.42 -13.69 -7.45
CA ASN A 295 8.45 -14.82 -8.38
C ASN A 295 7.20 -15.70 -8.29
N GLU A 296 6.46 -15.62 -7.19
CA GLU A 296 5.19 -16.33 -6.99
C GLU A 296 5.34 -17.84 -7.20
N LYS A 297 6.41 -18.40 -6.63
CA LYS A 297 6.79 -19.82 -6.75
C LYS A 297 6.95 -20.29 -8.22
N GLY A 298 7.31 -19.37 -9.12
CA GLY A 298 7.61 -19.67 -10.51
C GLY A 298 6.39 -19.82 -11.43
N ILE A 299 5.21 -19.34 -11.03
CA ILE A 299 4.02 -19.42 -11.89
C ILE A 299 4.24 -18.67 -13.22
N LYS A 300 3.53 -19.10 -14.28
CA LYS A 300 3.71 -18.58 -15.64
C LYS A 300 3.50 -17.08 -15.78
N ASN A 301 2.58 -16.51 -15.03
CA ASN A 301 2.22 -15.08 -15.06
C ASN A 301 2.72 -14.32 -13.84
N SER A 302 3.85 -14.72 -13.25
CA SER A 302 4.44 -14.03 -12.09
C SER A 302 4.93 -12.62 -12.42
N ASN A 303 5.03 -11.78 -11.40
CA ASN A 303 5.62 -10.45 -11.52
C ASN A 303 7.05 -10.52 -12.09
N TYR A 304 7.85 -11.52 -11.66
CA TYR A 304 9.20 -11.74 -12.20
C TYR A 304 9.20 -11.95 -13.72
N ARG A 305 8.28 -12.78 -14.25
CA ARG A 305 8.20 -13.05 -15.69
C ARG A 305 7.81 -11.79 -16.49
N ALA A 306 6.85 -11.02 -15.97
CA ALA A 306 6.46 -9.75 -16.58
C ALA A 306 7.59 -8.71 -16.51
N ALA A 307 8.32 -8.65 -15.37
CA ALA A 307 9.49 -7.79 -15.20
C ALA A 307 10.60 -8.09 -16.21
N LEU A 308 10.95 -9.37 -16.40
CA LEU A 308 11.93 -9.80 -17.41
C LEU A 308 11.53 -9.39 -18.83
N LYS A 309 10.27 -9.61 -19.18
CA LYS A 309 9.72 -9.23 -20.49
C LYS A 309 9.86 -7.72 -20.70
N THR A 310 9.43 -6.93 -19.74
CA THR A 310 9.47 -5.46 -19.81
C THR A 310 10.90 -4.94 -19.89
N ALA A 311 11.82 -5.45 -19.04
CA ALA A 311 13.24 -5.07 -19.08
C ALA A 311 13.86 -5.31 -20.46
N LYS A 312 13.55 -6.46 -21.08
CA LYS A 312 14.00 -6.76 -22.45
C LYS A 312 13.38 -5.81 -23.48
N GLU A 313 12.11 -5.47 -23.36
CA GLU A 313 11.40 -4.58 -24.31
C GLU A 313 11.91 -3.14 -24.30
N ILE A 314 12.48 -2.69 -23.17
CA ILE A 314 13.07 -1.34 -23.03
C ILE A 314 14.59 -1.32 -23.13
N ASP A 315 15.19 -2.46 -23.52
CA ASP A 315 16.65 -2.64 -23.61
C ASP A 315 17.41 -2.29 -22.30
N SER A 316 16.77 -2.53 -21.15
CA SER A 316 17.37 -2.30 -19.84
C SER A 316 18.51 -3.26 -19.56
N LYS A 317 19.58 -2.73 -18.97
CA LYS A 317 20.73 -3.53 -18.49
C LYS A 317 20.55 -4.01 -17.05
N MET A 318 19.47 -3.64 -16.42
CA MET A 318 19.14 -3.97 -15.04
C MET A 318 18.96 -5.49 -14.88
N LYS A 319 19.60 -6.08 -13.90
CA LYS A 319 19.44 -7.50 -13.59
C LYS A 319 18.15 -7.72 -12.81
N ILE A 320 17.22 -8.49 -13.37
CA ILE A 320 15.97 -8.86 -12.70
C ILE A 320 16.18 -10.15 -11.91
N VAL A 321 15.84 -10.15 -10.63
CA VAL A 321 16.10 -11.26 -9.69
C VAL A 321 14.76 -11.75 -9.12
N PRO A 322 14.44 -13.06 -9.26
CA PRO A 322 13.23 -13.64 -8.69
C PRO A 322 13.36 -13.80 -7.18
N ILE A 323 12.33 -13.41 -6.42
CA ILE A 323 12.29 -13.49 -4.97
C ILE A 323 10.93 -14.03 -4.53
N ASP A 324 10.93 -15.09 -3.73
CA ASP A 324 9.75 -15.64 -3.08
C ASP A 324 9.74 -15.36 -1.57
N THR A 325 10.93 -15.15 -0.95
CA THR A 325 11.03 -14.87 0.48
C THR A 325 12.07 -13.79 0.79
N PHE A 326 11.93 -13.16 1.95
CA PHE A 326 12.92 -12.22 2.48
C PHE A 326 14.31 -12.84 2.62
N ASP A 327 14.36 -14.09 3.10
CA ASP A 327 15.63 -14.82 3.26
C ASP A 327 16.34 -15.06 1.92
N GLU A 328 15.60 -15.38 0.86
CA GLU A 328 16.18 -15.49 -0.50
C GLU A 328 16.77 -14.16 -0.97
N ALA A 329 16.08 -13.04 -0.71
CA ALA A 329 16.58 -11.72 -1.06
C ALA A 329 17.90 -11.42 -0.32
N VAL A 330 17.94 -11.63 1.00
CA VAL A 330 19.16 -11.45 1.82
C VAL A 330 20.29 -12.34 1.32
N GLN A 331 20.07 -13.64 1.15
CA GLN A 331 21.07 -14.59 0.67
C GLN A 331 21.61 -14.24 -0.73
N TYR A 332 20.75 -13.73 -1.62
CA TYR A 332 21.20 -13.26 -2.93
C TYR A 332 22.13 -12.05 -2.80
N LEU A 333 21.76 -11.07 -1.97
CA LEU A 333 22.53 -9.83 -1.79
C LEU A 333 23.87 -10.07 -1.07
N GLU A 334 23.90 -10.95 -0.06
CA GLU A 334 25.14 -11.35 0.64
C GLU A 334 26.20 -11.94 -0.31
N LYS A 335 25.76 -12.67 -1.35
CA LYS A 335 26.65 -13.29 -2.34
C LYS A 335 27.18 -12.33 -3.39
N LEU A 336 26.70 -11.09 -3.42
CA LEU A 336 27.19 -10.10 -4.38
C LEU A 336 28.62 -9.67 -4.03
N PRO A 337 29.52 -9.54 -5.01
CA PRO A 337 30.80 -8.90 -4.79
C PRO A 337 30.60 -7.40 -4.55
N MET A 338 31.50 -6.79 -3.78
CA MET A 338 31.54 -5.32 -3.67
C MET A 338 31.68 -4.70 -5.08
N LYS A 339 30.97 -3.61 -5.30
CA LYS A 339 31.10 -2.81 -6.52
C LYS A 339 32.48 -2.16 -6.51
N LYS A 340 33.21 -2.32 -7.61
CA LYS A 340 34.53 -1.71 -7.79
C LYS A 340 34.40 -0.21 -8.07
#